data_84f87638706d9cae07d9993b8579426c
#
_entry.id   84f87638706d9cae07d9993b8579426c
#
_cell.length_a   1.000
_cell.length_b   1.000
_cell.length_c   1.000
_cell.angle_alpha   90.00
_cell.angle_beta   90.00
_cell.angle_gamma   90.00
#
_symmetry.space_group_name_H-M   'P 1'
#
loop_
_entity.id
_entity.type
_entity.pdbx_description
1 polymer ?
#
loop_
_entity_poly.entity_id
_entity_poly.type
_entity_poly.pdbx_seq_one_letter_code
_entity_poly.pdbx_strand_id
1 'polypeptide(L)'
;MWHTVYGNTLDKIHTILDQRTNPEYLQSFFNQENYEYKIWAIKQIAKNPTLQNKFNDKIMSFLLSDVELLSQQAMDYFTGDILSDFNIQLGLVKMFDKLSYSKKFQIILSLTQQKKTNDLAIIQLLHFFEKQQLNAYSLSYVYNSIHAENMRNPVISKKIKMFSNYENSYVREISQKLLKKSN
;
A
#
# COMPACT_ATOMS: atom_id res chain seq x y z
N MET A 1 18.26 29.59 -24.76
CA MET A 1 19.42 29.57 -23.84
C MET A 1 18.94 29.00 -22.51
N TRP A 2 19.43 27.82 -22.09
CA TRP A 2 19.05 27.20 -20.81
C TRP A 2 19.97 27.78 -19.74
N HIS A 3 19.41 28.46 -18.75
CA HIS A 3 20.17 28.91 -17.60
C HIS A 3 20.16 27.82 -16.54
N THR A 4 21.30 27.22 -16.30
CA THR A 4 21.50 26.29 -15.19
C THR A 4 21.72 27.10 -13.91
N VAL A 5 20.85 26.92 -12.93
CA VAL A 5 20.96 27.58 -11.62
C VAL A 5 21.79 26.67 -10.71
N TYR A 6 22.94 27.16 -10.22
CA TYR A 6 23.85 26.42 -9.34
C TYR A 6 24.03 27.11 -7.97
N GLY A 7 24.37 26.29 -6.97
CA GLY A 7 24.83 26.78 -5.68
C GLY A 7 23.73 27.46 -4.83
N ASN A 8 24.06 28.52 -4.13
CA ASN A 8 23.23 29.20 -3.13
C ASN A 8 21.83 29.62 -3.63
N THR A 9 21.60 29.77 -4.93
CA THR A 9 20.29 30.12 -5.49
C THR A 9 19.36 28.93 -5.46
N LEU A 10 19.85 27.73 -5.74
CA LEU A 10 19.06 26.48 -5.66
C LEU A 10 18.67 26.20 -4.21
N ASP A 11 19.62 26.37 -3.28
CA ASP A 11 19.38 26.19 -1.84
C ASP A 11 18.33 27.19 -1.31
N LYS A 12 18.38 28.45 -1.77
CA LYS A 12 17.36 29.45 -1.43
C LYS A 12 15.99 29.09 -2.00
N ILE A 13 15.92 28.58 -3.23
CA ILE A 13 14.66 28.13 -3.84
C ILE A 13 14.08 26.97 -3.02
N HIS A 14 14.90 25.98 -2.66
CA HIS A 14 14.47 24.87 -1.81
C HIS A 14 13.99 25.35 -0.45
N THR A 15 14.72 26.25 0.21
CA THR A 15 14.32 26.83 1.50
C THR A 15 12.96 27.55 1.40
N ILE A 16 12.74 28.34 0.35
CA ILE A 16 11.48 29.03 0.13
C ILE A 16 10.33 28.04 -0.14
N LEU A 17 10.59 27.01 -0.92
CA LEU A 17 9.61 25.95 -1.19
C LEU A 17 9.25 25.21 0.09
N ASP A 18 10.23 24.83 0.89
CA ASP A 18 10.02 24.11 2.16
C ASP A 18 9.23 24.99 3.16
N GLN A 19 9.54 26.28 3.26
CA GLN A 19 8.80 27.23 4.10
C GLN A 19 7.35 27.44 3.64
N ARG A 20 7.08 27.31 2.35
CA ARG A 20 5.74 27.47 1.75
C ARG A 20 4.96 26.16 1.67
N THR A 21 5.61 25.01 1.93
CA THR A 21 4.98 23.70 1.89
C THR A 21 4.10 23.49 3.12
N ASN A 22 2.98 24.21 3.18
CA ASN A 22 1.94 24.03 4.18
C ASN A 22 0.78 23.17 3.60
N PRO A 23 -0.11 22.65 4.45
CA PRO A 23 -1.21 21.79 4.01
C PRO A 23 -2.11 22.42 2.94
N GLU A 24 -2.41 23.70 3.05
CA GLU A 24 -3.29 24.43 2.14
C GLU A 24 -2.66 24.55 0.75
N TYR A 25 -1.36 24.83 0.71
CA TYR A 25 -0.58 24.90 -0.52
C TYR A 25 -0.53 23.54 -1.23
N LEU A 26 -0.23 22.45 -0.48
CA LEU A 26 -0.23 21.10 -1.05
C LEU A 26 -1.61 20.66 -1.55
N GLN A 27 -2.67 21.02 -0.82
CA GLN A 27 -4.04 20.77 -1.25
C GLN A 27 -4.36 21.47 -2.57
N SER A 28 -3.85 22.67 -2.80
CA SER A 28 -4.05 23.39 -4.06
C SER A 28 -3.47 22.65 -5.27
N PHE A 29 -2.34 21.94 -5.11
CA PHE A 29 -1.76 21.12 -6.18
C PHE A 29 -2.59 19.88 -6.50
N PHE A 30 -3.26 19.29 -5.51
CA PHE A 30 -4.14 18.16 -5.78
C PHE A 30 -5.40 18.55 -6.58
N ASN A 31 -5.75 19.84 -6.60
CA ASN A 31 -6.88 20.37 -7.35
C ASN A 31 -6.49 20.78 -8.78
N GLN A 32 -5.20 20.81 -9.14
CA GLN A 32 -4.75 21.12 -10.50
C GLN A 32 -5.10 19.99 -11.47
N GLU A 33 -5.37 20.33 -12.73
CA GLU A 33 -5.59 19.34 -13.78
C GLU A 33 -4.31 18.60 -14.11
N ASN A 34 -3.17 19.30 -14.18
CA ASN A 34 -1.88 18.70 -14.47
C ASN A 34 -1.45 17.75 -13.34
N TYR A 35 -1.26 16.49 -13.70
CA TYR A 35 -0.86 15.42 -12.77
C TYR A 35 0.55 15.60 -12.20
N GLU A 36 1.44 16.32 -12.86
CA GLU A 36 2.81 16.56 -12.38
C GLU A 36 2.83 17.33 -11.06
N TYR A 37 1.90 18.30 -10.90
CA TYR A 37 1.73 19.00 -9.63
C TYR A 37 1.29 18.04 -8.50
N LYS A 38 0.39 17.10 -8.81
CA LYS A 38 -0.06 16.09 -7.84
C LYS A 38 1.09 15.18 -7.44
N ILE A 39 1.91 14.71 -8.40
CA ILE A 39 3.12 13.91 -8.15
C ILE A 39 4.10 14.68 -7.27
N TRP A 40 4.34 15.95 -7.58
CA TRP A 40 5.23 16.78 -6.77
C TRP A 40 4.71 16.88 -5.32
N ALA A 41 3.41 17.16 -5.13
CA ALA A 41 2.81 17.24 -3.81
C ALA A 41 2.96 15.93 -3.02
N ILE A 42 2.70 14.77 -3.64
CA ILE A 42 2.90 13.45 -3.01
C ILE A 42 4.35 13.30 -2.52
N LYS A 43 5.33 13.68 -3.35
CA LYS A 43 6.76 13.62 -2.98
C LYS A 43 7.11 14.53 -1.80
N GLN A 44 6.50 15.72 -1.69
CA GLN A 44 6.72 16.60 -0.53
C GLN A 44 6.07 16.03 0.74
N ILE A 45 4.85 15.49 0.64
CA ILE A 45 4.16 14.86 1.77
C ILE A 45 4.94 13.64 2.28
N ALA A 46 5.50 12.84 1.37
CA ALA A 46 6.30 11.66 1.74
C ALA A 46 7.51 12.02 2.64
N LYS A 47 8.10 13.21 2.44
CA LYS A 47 9.24 13.71 3.24
C LYS A 47 8.84 14.27 4.61
N ASN A 48 7.56 14.53 4.84
CA ASN A 48 7.08 15.19 6.04
C ASN A 48 6.02 14.35 6.79
N PRO A 49 6.42 13.58 7.82
CA PRO A 49 5.51 12.70 8.56
C PRO A 49 4.28 13.42 9.15
N THR A 50 4.40 14.71 9.51
CA THR A 50 3.29 15.47 10.10
C THR A 50 2.15 15.75 9.10
N LEU A 51 2.45 15.68 7.81
CA LEU A 51 1.48 15.91 6.73
C LEU A 51 0.83 14.61 6.24
N GLN A 52 1.45 13.46 6.44
CA GLN A 52 1.03 12.18 5.89
C GLN A 52 -0.41 11.84 6.27
N ASN A 53 -0.74 11.88 7.56
CA ASN A 53 -2.09 11.54 8.05
C ASN A 53 -3.21 12.40 7.43
N LYS A 54 -2.90 13.66 7.11
CA LYS A 54 -3.87 14.58 6.51
C LYS A 54 -4.19 14.22 5.05
N PHE A 55 -3.24 13.60 4.35
CA PHE A 55 -3.33 13.40 2.89
C PHE A 55 -3.43 11.93 2.46
N ASN A 56 -3.28 10.98 3.37
CA ASN A 56 -3.27 9.56 3.04
C ASN A 56 -4.49 9.13 2.21
N ASP A 57 -5.71 9.52 2.59
CA ASP A 57 -6.93 9.18 1.86
C ASP A 57 -6.95 9.79 0.46
N LYS A 58 -6.49 11.04 0.33
CA LYS A 58 -6.41 11.71 -0.96
C LYS A 58 -5.39 11.03 -1.88
N ILE A 59 -4.20 10.69 -1.35
CA ILE A 59 -3.17 9.99 -2.12
C ILE A 59 -3.66 8.59 -2.48
N MET A 60 -4.33 7.89 -1.57
CA MET A 60 -4.93 6.57 -1.82
C MET A 60 -5.94 6.62 -2.99
N SER A 61 -6.72 7.70 -3.12
CA SER A 61 -7.65 7.85 -4.23
C SER A 61 -6.95 7.91 -5.60
N PHE A 62 -5.69 8.35 -5.67
CA PHE A 62 -4.92 8.40 -6.92
C PHE A 62 -4.45 7.02 -7.40
N LEU A 63 -4.55 5.96 -6.59
CA LEU A 63 -4.36 4.59 -7.07
C LEU A 63 -5.35 4.20 -8.18
N LEU A 64 -6.49 4.89 -8.24
CA LEU A 64 -7.53 4.70 -9.26
C LEU A 64 -7.39 5.67 -10.44
N SER A 65 -6.32 6.46 -10.50
CA SER A 65 -6.09 7.38 -11.61
C SER A 65 -5.85 6.63 -12.92
N ASP A 66 -6.43 7.13 -14.02
CA ASP A 66 -6.13 6.68 -15.38
C ASP A 66 -4.74 7.13 -15.84
N VAL A 67 -4.12 8.09 -15.16
CA VAL A 67 -2.74 8.50 -15.40
C VAL A 67 -1.82 7.55 -14.65
N GLU A 68 -1.17 6.64 -15.38
CA GLU A 68 -0.34 5.58 -14.79
C GLU A 68 0.79 6.14 -13.91
N LEU A 69 1.46 7.22 -14.33
CA LEU A 69 2.53 7.86 -13.54
C LEU A 69 2.03 8.37 -12.18
N LEU A 70 0.83 8.95 -12.12
CA LEU A 70 0.24 9.42 -10.87
C LEU A 70 -0.16 8.24 -9.98
N SER A 71 -0.75 7.22 -10.58
CA SER A 71 -1.14 6.01 -9.87
C SER A 71 0.07 5.26 -9.31
N GLN A 72 1.16 5.15 -10.09
CA GLN A 72 2.41 4.54 -9.63
C GLN A 72 3.05 5.36 -8.50
N GLN A 73 3.09 6.69 -8.61
CA GLN A 73 3.60 7.54 -7.54
C GLN A 73 2.79 7.40 -6.24
N ALA A 74 1.47 7.24 -6.36
CA ALA A 74 0.61 6.96 -5.20
C ALA A 74 0.90 5.57 -4.60
N MET A 75 1.19 4.56 -5.43
CA MET A 75 1.60 3.23 -4.97
C MET A 75 2.94 3.29 -4.23
N ASP A 76 3.93 3.97 -4.78
CA ASP A 76 5.27 4.11 -4.22
C ASP A 76 5.26 4.87 -2.88
N TYR A 77 4.27 5.72 -2.67
CA TYR A 77 4.08 6.44 -1.40
C TYR A 77 3.73 5.49 -0.25
N PHE A 78 2.90 4.45 -0.49
CA PHE A 78 2.45 3.52 0.53
C PHE A 78 3.47 2.40 0.79
N THR A 79 4.66 2.77 1.25
CA THR A 79 5.75 1.85 1.60
C THR A 79 6.33 2.17 2.98
N GLY A 80 7.24 1.33 3.47
CA GLY A 80 7.98 1.57 4.70
C GLY A 80 7.09 1.93 5.91
N ASP A 81 7.42 3.04 6.57
CA ASP A 81 6.75 3.46 7.81
C ASP A 81 5.29 3.88 7.59
N ILE A 82 4.96 4.44 6.41
CA ILE A 82 3.58 4.82 6.09
C ILE A 82 2.68 3.57 6.08
N LEU A 83 3.16 2.49 5.48
CA LEU A 83 2.41 1.23 5.43
C LEU A 83 2.41 0.47 6.78
N SER A 84 3.17 0.91 7.77
CA SER A 84 3.09 0.34 9.11
C SER A 84 1.79 0.70 9.85
N ASP A 85 1.08 1.75 9.40
CA ASP A 85 -0.25 2.11 9.93
C ASP A 85 -1.30 1.08 9.47
N PHE A 86 -1.97 0.46 10.44
CA PHE A 86 -2.99 -0.56 10.21
C PHE A 86 -4.22 -0.04 9.46
N ASN A 87 -4.56 1.25 9.59
CA ASN A 87 -5.66 1.86 8.84
C ASN A 87 -5.32 1.99 7.37
N ILE A 88 -4.05 2.33 7.06
CA ILE A 88 -3.55 2.39 5.68
C ILE A 88 -3.58 1.00 5.05
N GLN A 89 -3.07 -0.02 5.75
CA GLN A 89 -3.11 -1.40 5.25
C GLN A 89 -4.54 -1.84 4.91
N LEU A 90 -5.47 -1.61 5.83
CA LEU A 90 -6.87 -1.96 5.64
C LEU A 90 -7.53 -1.13 4.53
N GLY A 91 -7.22 0.17 4.45
CA GLY A 91 -7.71 1.07 3.40
C GLY A 91 -7.31 0.60 2.00
N LEU A 92 -6.02 0.26 1.81
CA LEU A 92 -5.51 -0.26 0.54
C LEU A 92 -6.19 -1.57 0.13
N VAL A 93 -6.36 -2.51 1.07
CA VAL A 93 -7.01 -3.80 0.78
C VAL A 93 -8.50 -3.62 0.46
N LYS A 94 -9.20 -2.69 1.10
CA LYS A 94 -10.61 -2.37 0.79
C LYS A 94 -10.82 -1.85 -0.65
N MET A 95 -9.77 -1.31 -1.28
CA MET A 95 -9.86 -0.83 -2.67
C MET A 95 -9.71 -1.93 -3.72
N PHE A 96 -9.41 -3.18 -3.32
CA PHE A 96 -9.07 -4.26 -4.25
C PHE A 96 -10.09 -4.48 -5.37
N ASP A 97 -11.39 -4.37 -5.09
CA ASP A 97 -12.43 -4.53 -6.13
C ASP A 97 -12.26 -3.54 -7.30
N LYS A 98 -11.64 -2.39 -7.07
CA LYS A 98 -11.43 -1.30 -8.03
C LYS A 98 -10.05 -1.31 -8.67
N LEU A 99 -9.11 -2.09 -8.14
CA LEU A 99 -7.71 -2.09 -8.59
C LEU A 99 -7.46 -3.17 -9.65
N SER A 100 -6.52 -2.89 -10.57
CA SER A 100 -5.98 -3.90 -11.48
C SER A 100 -5.26 -5.00 -10.71
N TYR A 101 -5.10 -6.17 -11.33
CA TYR A 101 -4.38 -7.29 -10.73
C TYR A 101 -2.94 -6.91 -10.33
N SER A 102 -2.24 -6.17 -11.18
CA SER A 102 -0.88 -5.71 -10.90
C SER A 102 -0.80 -4.87 -9.62
N LYS A 103 -1.70 -3.90 -9.44
CA LYS A 103 -1.76 -3.05 -8.25
C LYS A 103 -2.12 -3.85 -6.99
N LYS A 104 -3.09 -4.77 -7.08
CA LYS A 104 -3.39 -5.72 -5.98
C LYS A 104 -2.16 -6.48 -5.55
N PHE A 105 -1.40 -7.01 -6.51
CA PHE A 105 -0.21 -7.79 -6.24
C PHE A 105 0.92 -6.94 -5.62
N GLN A 106 1.13 -5.71 -6.09
CA GLN A 106 2.09 -4.77 -5.49
C GLN A 106 1.75 -4.47 -4.02
N ILE A 107 0.47 -4.25 -3.69
CA ILE A 107 0.03 -4.05 -2.30
C ILE A 107 0.33 -5.29 -1.45
N ILE A 108 0.02 -6.49 -1.95
CA ILE A 108 0.34 -7.73 -1.24
C ILE A 108 1.84 -7.83 -0.98
N LEU A 109 2.69 -7.57 -2.00
CA LEU A 109 4.15 -7.58 -1.85
C LEU A 109 4.62 -6.57 -0.80
N SER A 110 4.08 -5.35 -0.79
CA SER A 110 4.44 -4.33 0.20
C SER A 110 4.05 -4.76 1.63
N LEU A 111 2.92 -5.44 1.79
CA LEU A 111 2.50 -6.01 3.08
C LEU A 111 3.44 -7.09 3.59
N THR A 112 4.07 -7.89 2.70
CA THR A 112 5.04 -8.93 3.13
C THR A 112 6.30 -8.35 3.75
N GLN A 113 6.59 -7.08 3.51
CA GLN A 113 7.76 -6.37 4.03
C GLN A 113 7.49 -5.73 5.40
N GLN A 114 6.24 -5.74 5.86
CA GLN A 114 5.87 -5.15 7.14
C GLN A 114 6.19 -6.09 8.30
N LYS A 115 6.63 -5.53 9.43
CA LYS A 115 6.86 -6.29 10.67
C LYS A 115 5.55 -6.82 11.28
N LYS A 116 4.44 -6.14 11.01
CA LYS A 116 3.10 -6.50 11.47
C LYS A 116 2.08 -6.19 10.39
N THR A 117 1.11 -7.08 10.22
CA THR A 117 0.00 -6.88 9.29
C THR A 117 -1.32 -6.91 10.05
N ASN A 118 -2.22 -6.00 9.67
CA ASN A 118 -3.54 -5.86 10.26
C ASN A 118 -4.38 -7.13 10.02
N ASP A 119 -4.97 -7.69 11.07
CA ASP A 119 -5.82 -8.89 10.99
C ASP A 119 -6.99 -8.72 10.02
N LEU A 120 -7.65 -7.56 10.02
CA LEU A 120 -8.78 -7.29 9.12
C LEU A 120 -8.31 -7.22 7.67
N ALA A 121 -7.11 -6.68 7.39
CA ALA A 121 -6.54 -6.68 6.05
C ALA A 121 -6.27 -8.12 5.59
N ILE A 122 -5.68 -8.96 6.44
CA ILE A 122 -5.46 -10.39 6.14
C ILE A 122 -6.79 -11.10 5.88
N ILE A 123 -7.79 -10.92 6.74
CA ILE A 123 -9.11 -11.54 6.58
C ILE A 123 -9.75 -11.16 5.24
N GLN A 124 -9.64 -9.89 4.85
CA GLN A 124 -10.11 -9.41 3.54
C GLN A 124 -9.35 -10.06 2.38
N LEU A 125 -8.01 -10.16 2.46
CA LEU A 125 -7.20 -10.81 1.43
C LEU A 125 -7.58 -12.29 1.27
N LEU A 126 -7.75 -13.02 2.38
CA LEU A 126 -8.21 -14.40 2.35
C LEU A 126 -9.63 -14.52 1.76
N HIS A 127 -10.50 -13.54 2.01
CA HIS A 127 -11.83 -13.49 1.41
C HIS A 127 -11.79 -13.21 -0.11
N PHE A 128 -10.89 -12.34 -0.57
CA PHE A 128 -10.68 -12.13 -2.01
C PHE A 128 -10.20 -13.41 -2.72
N PHE A 129 -9.39 -14.23 -2.04
CA PHE A 129 -9.03 -15.56 -2.56
C PHE A 129 -10.24 -16.49 -2.65
N GLU A 130 -11.08 -16.57 -1.61
CA GLU A 130 -12.33 -17.36 -1.61
C GLU A 130 -13.26 -16.97 -2.77
N LYS A 131 -13.32 -15.67 -3.08
CA LYS A 131 -14.09 -15.13 -4.21
C LYS A 131 -13.40 -15.27 -5.57
N GLN A 132 -12.26 -15.98 -5.65
CA GLN A 132 -11.47 -16.17 -6.87
C GLN A 132 -10.94 -14.86 -7.50
N GLN A 133 -10.88 -13.78 -6.72
CA GLN A 133 -10.31 -12.49 -7.15
C GLN A 133 -8.79 -12.42 -6.95
N LEU A 134 -8.23 -13.38 -6.22
CA LEU A 134 -6.80 -13.66 -6.11
C LEU A 134 -6.55 -15.11 -6.50
N ASN A 135 -5.44 -15.38 -7.16
CA ASN A 135 -5.04 -16.73 -7.52
C ASN A 135 -4.18 -17.39 -6.43
N ALA A 136 -3.88 -18.67 -6.59
CA ALA A 136 -3.07 -19.45 -5.63
C ALA A 136 -1.65 -18.88 -5.44
N TYR A 137 -1.07 -18.28 -6.50
CA TYR A 137 0.23 -17.64 -6.42
C TYR A 137 0.19 -16.39 -5.52
N SER A 138 -0.81 -15.52 -5.70
CA SER A 138 -1.01 -14.36 -4.82
C SER A 138 -1.27 -14.78 -3.36
N LEU A 139 -2.01 -15.88 -3.14
CA LEU A 139 -2.25 -16.41 -1.78
C LEU A 139 -0.94 -16.78 -1.07
N SER A 140 0.05 -17.30 -1.77
CA SER A 140 1.35 -17.62 -1.17
C SER A 140 2.06 -16.38 -0.61
N TYR A 141 1.92 -15.23 -1.27
CA TYR A 141 2.43 -13.96 -0.77
C TYR A 141 1.58 -13.41 0.39
N VAL A 142 0.25 -13.56 0.32
CA VAL A 142 -0.60 -13.23 1.49
C VAL A 142 -0.14 -14.00 2.72
N TYR A 143 0.20 -15.28 2.57
CA TYR A 143 0.71 -16.08 3.68
C TYR A 143 2.05 -15.59 4.23
N ASN A 144 2.92 -15.01 3.38
CA ASN A 144 4.16 -14.39 3.84
C ASN A 144 3.94 -13.13 4.68
N SER A 145 2.79 -12.47 4.56
CA SER A 145 2.42 -11.33 5.40
C SER A 145 1.72 -11.72 6.72
N ILE A 146 1.44 -13.03 6.93
CA ILE A 146 0.83 -13.54 8.15
C ILE A 146 1.92 -13.88 9.17
N HIS A 147 1.91 -13.16 10.28
CA HIS A 147 2.83 -13.38 11.40
C HIS A 147 2.19 -14.30 12.47
N ALA A 148 3.01 -14.80 13.38
CA ALA A 148 2.53 -15.69 14.46
C ALA A 148 1.40 -15.06 15.31
N GLU A 149 1.42 -13.74 15.49
CA GLU A 149 0.38 -13.00 16.21
C GLU A 149 -0.97 -13.09 15.47
N ASN A 150 -0.97 -12.97 14.13
CA ASN A 150 -2.18 -13.07 13.32
C ASN A 150 -2.82 -14.48 13.40
N MET A 151 -2.01 -15.51 13.58
CA MET A 151 -2.50 -16.90 13.70
C MET A 151 -3.29 -17.14 14.99
N ARG A 152 -3.16 -16.26 16.00
CA ARG A 152 -3.99 -16.27 17.22
C ARG A 152 -5.41 -15.80 16.95
N ASN A 153 -5.64 -15.08 15.85
CA ASN A 153 -6.97 -14.68 15.42
C ASN A 153 -7.76 -15.91 14.94
N PRO A 154 -8.90 -16.26 15.58
CA PRO A 154 -9.64 -17.49 15.26
C PRO A 154 -10.19 -17.50 13.84
N VAL A 155 -10.50 -16.34 13.26
CA VAL A 155 -11.02 -16.23 11.88
C VAL A 155 -9.92 -16.57 10.89
N ILE A 156 -8.72 -16.01 11.08
CA ILE A 156 -7.55 -16.29 10.21
C ILE A 156 -7.19 -17.77 10.30
N SER A 157 -7.00 -18.28 11.52
CA SER A 157 -6.64 -19.68 11.75
C SER A 157 -7.66 -20.66 11.14
N LYS A 158 -8.98 -20.36 11.31
CA LYS A 158 -10.06 -21.18 10.72
C LYS A 158 -9.99 -21.19 9.19
N LYS A 159 -9.79 -20.02 8.55
CA LYS A 159 -9.68 -19.95 7.08
C LYS A 159 -8.47 -20.73 6.56
N ILE A 160 -7.32 -20.63 7.21
CA ILE A 160 -6.12 -21.37 6.80
C ILE A 160 -6.32 -22.89 6.98
N LYS A 161 -6.99 -23.32 8.07
CA LYS A 161 -7.39 -24.72 8.25
C LYS A 161 -8.34 -25.19 7.15
N MET A 162 -9.28 -24.38 6.71
CA MET A 162 -10.15 -24.69 5.58
C MET A 162 -9.34 -24.86 4.28
N PHE A 163 -8.41 -23.95 4.00
CA PHE A 163 -7.55 -24.02 2.82
C PHE A 163 -6.54 -25.18 2.87
N SER A 164 -6.19 -25.70 4.05
CA SER A 164 -5.33 -26.90 4.16
C SER A 164 -5.99 -28.19 3.64
N ASN A 165 -7.29 -28.14 3.32
CA ASN A 165 -8.06 -29.21 2.68
C ASN A 165 -8.60 -28.79 1.30
N TYR A 166 -8.05 -27.71 0.70
CA TYR A 166 -8.53 -27.19 -0.58
C TYR A 166 -8.27 -28.16 -1.73
N GLU A 167 -9.07 -28.13 -2.79
CA GLU A 167 -8.91 -29.02 -3.95
C GLU A 167 -7.56 -28.82 -4.65
N ASN A 168 -7.13 -27.56 -4.82
CA ASN A 168 -5.86 -27.23 -5.41
C ASN A 168 -4.71 -27.69 -4.50
N SER A 169 -3.86 -28.59 -4.99
CA SER A 169 -2.75 -29.21 -4.24
C SER A 169 -1.73 -28.18 -3.73
N TYR A 170 -1.43 -27.15 -4.54
CA TYR A 170 -0.50 -26.09 -4.13
C TYR A 170 -1.06 -25.27 -2.97
N VAL A 171 -2.34 -24.86 -3.03
CA VAL A 171 -3.01 -24.16 -1.93
C VAL A 171 -3.01 -24.99 -0.66
N ARG A 172 -3.33 -26.28 -0.78
CA ARG A 172 -3.30 -27.22 0.35
C ARG A 172 -1.92 -27.30 1.00
N GLU A 173 -0.88 -27.45 0.18
CA GLU A 173 0.50 -27.58 0.66
C GLU A 173 0.97 -26.33 1.40
N ILE A 174 0.79 -25.12 0.81
CA ILE A 174 1.23 -23.86 1.45
C ILE A 174 0.46 -23.60 2.75
N SER A 175 -0.82 -23.96 2.81
CA SER A 175 -1.65 -23.81 4.01
C SER A 175 -1.19 -24.74 5.14
N GLN A 176 -0.87 -26.01 4.81
CA GLN A 176 -0.33 -26.97 5.77
C GLN A 176 1.05 -26.54 6.30
N LYS A 177 1.91 -25.98 5.43
CA LYS A 177 3.20 -25.43 5.84
C LYS A 177 3.04 -24.27 6.83
N LEU A 178 2.11 -23.36 6.56
CA LEU A 178 1.83 -22.22 7.45
C LEU A 178 1.33 -22.69 8.82
N LEU A 179 0.39 -23.65 8.87
CA LEU A 179 -0.11 -24.22 10.12
C LEU A 179 1.02 -24.89 10.95
N LYS A 180 1.93 -25.63 10.31
CA LYS A 180 3.07 -26.26 11.00
C LYS A 180 4.07 -25.25 11.58
N LYS A 181 4.24 -24.08 10.93
CA LYS A 181 5.15 -23.02 11.39
C LYS A 181 4.58 -22.26 12.59
N SER A 182 3.27 -22.30 12.79
CA SER A 182 2.56 -21.50 13.79
C SER A 182 2.25 -22.29 15.08
N ASN A 183 2.51 -23.58 15.12
CA ASN A 183 2.48 -24.47 16.29
C ASN A 183 3.87 -24.59 16.89
#